data_324e9aa90f8baee1bb60c9194d05d11e
#
_entry.id   324e9aa90f8baee1bb60c9194d05d11e
#
_cell.length_a   1.000
_cell.length_b   1.000
_cell.length_c   1.000
_cell.angle_alpha   90.00
_cell.angle_beta   90.00
_cell.angle_gamma   90.00
#
_symmetry.space_group_name_H-M   'P 1'
#
loop_
_entity.id
_entity.type
_entity.pdbx_description
1 polymer ?
#
loop_
_entity_poly.entity_id
_entity_poly.type
_entity_poly.pdbx_seq_one_letter_code
_entity_poly.pdbx_strand_id
1 'polypeptide(L)'
;HCWRCHSPIIFRATEQWFCSIAKFREDVYKAIDTVTWMPDWGHDRMTGMVRDRNDWCISRQRTWGVPIPAFYCKKCGTYHITDATIKAVSALFRKEGSDAWYKYDAEQIIPAGEVCEKCGASEWEKDSDIMDVWFDSGSTHAAVLDERPELRFPADMYMEGGDQFRGWFQSSLLTSVASKGCA
;
A
#
# COMPACT_ATOMS: atom_id res chain seq x y z
N HIS A 1 -23.52 -15.03 0.81
CA HIS A 1 -23.33 -15.59 2.16
C HIS A 1 -21.87 -15.41 2.61
N CYS A 2 -21.66 -15.32 3.92
CA CYS A 2 -20.34 -15.31 4.52
C CYS A 2 -19.64 -16.66 4.22
N TRP A 3 -18.42 -16.61 3.71
CA TRP A 3 -17.66 -17.81 3.36
C TRP A 3 -17.32 -18.69 4.59
N ARG A 4 -17.31 -18.11 5.79
CA ARG A 4 -16.97 -18.81 7.04
C ARG A 4 -18.20 -19.41 7.73
N CYS A 5 -19.23 -18.60 8.00
CA CYS A 5 -20.40 -19.03 8.77
C CYS A 5 -21.65 -19.28 7.92
N HIS A 6 -21.58 -19.04 6.60
CA HIS A 6 -22.65 -19.20 5.61
C HIS A 6 -23.92 -18.36 5.88
N SER A 7 -23.89 -17.44 6.83
CA SER A 7 -25.00 -16.51 7.06
C SER A 7 -25.15 -15.53 5.90
N PRO A 8 -26.37 -15.03 5.62
CA PRO A 8 -26.58 -13.98 4.62
C PRO A 8 -25.74 -12.74 4.92
N ILE A 9 -25.22 -12.12 3.87
CA ILE A 9 -24.50 -10.85 3.94
C ILE A 9 -25.16 -9.83 3.03
N ILE A 10 -24.87 -8.55 3.28
CA ILE A 10 -25.30 -7.43 2.44
C ILE A 10 -24.09 -6.77 1.78
N PHE A 11 -24.33 -6.08 0.67
CA PHE A 11 -23.37 -5.16 0.09
C PHE A 11 -23.52 -3.80 0.76
N ARG A 12 -22.39 -3.19 1.14
CA ARG A 12 -22.35 -1.88 1.77
C ARG A 12 -21.28 -1.02 1.11
N ALA A 13 -21.65 0.16 0.67
CA ALA A 13 -20.68 1.18 0.26
C ALA A 13 -20.06 1.83 1.51
N THR A 14 -18.72 1.94 1.52
CA THR A 14 -17.96 2.62 2.56
C THR A 14 -16.85 3.43 1.90
N GLU A 15 -16.36 4.46 2.59
CA GLU A 15 -15.16 5.17 2.17
C GLU A 15 -13.96 4.23 2.27
N GLN A 16 -13.10 4.27 1.26
CA GLN A 16 -11.94 3.39 1.13
C GLN A 16 -10.77 4.15 0.51
N TRP A 17 -9.56 3.69 0.81
CA TRP A 17 -8.36 4.15 0.13
C TRP A 17 -8.12 3.36 -1.14
N PHE A 18 -7.93 4.07 -2.25
CA PHE A 18 -7.65 3.47 -3.55
C PHE A 18 -6.32 3.99 -4.11
N CYS A 19 -5.49 3.08 -4.57
CA CYS A 19 -4.36 3.39 -5.43
C CYS A 19 -4.84 3.41 -6.88
N SER A 20 -4.75 4.57 -7.53
CA SER A 20 -5.19 4.70 -8.93
C SER A 20 -4.15 4.14 -9.88
N ILE A 21 -4.40 2.93 -10.36
CA ILE A 21 -3.52 2.25 -11.33
C ILE A 21 -3.50 2.98 -12.68
N ALA A 22 -4.59 3.60 -13.06
CA ALA A 22 -4.70 4.33 -14.32
C ALA A 22 -3.63 5.43 -14.46
N LYS A 23 -3.20 6.05 -13.35
CA LYS A 23 -2.22 7.16 -13.36
C LYS A 23 -0.80 6.76 -13.76
N PHE A 24 -0.43 5.49 -13.57
CA PHE A 24 0.93 5.00 -13.88
C PHE A 24 0.95 3.68 -14.66
N ARG A 25 -0.19 3.28 -15.24
CA ARG A 25 -0.32 2.03 -16.01
C ARG A 25 0.67 1.93 -17.15
N GLU A 26 0.91 3.02 -17.87
CA GLU A 26 1.88 3.06 -18.96
C GLU A 26 3.31 2.82 -18.49
N ASP A 27 3.67 3.29 -17.30
CA ASP A 27 4.98 3.03 -16.71
C ASP A 27 5.11 1.58 -16.26
N VAL A 28 4.00 0.97 -15.81
CA VAL A 28 3.97 -0.48 -15.52
C VAL A 28 4.21 -1.29 -16.79
N TYR A 29 3.62 -0.93 -17.93
CA TYR A 29 3.88 -1.63 -19.21
C TYR A 29 5.35 -1.50 -19.62
N LYS A 30 5.93 -0.32 -19.54
CA LYS A 30 7.37 -0.13 -19.81
C LYS A 30 8.24 -1.00 -18.89
N ALA A 31 7.89 -1.11 -17.60
CA ALA A 31 8.61 -1.94 -16.67
C ALA A 31 8.49 -3.44 -17.02
N ILE A 32 7.30 -3.91 -17.42
CA ILE A 32 7.09 -5.30 -17.88
C ILE A 32 8.01 -5.63 -19.05
N ASP A 33 8.19 -4.69 -19.99
CA ASP A 33 9.04 -4.85 -21.18
C ASP A 33 10.53 -4.99 -20.85
N THR A 34 10.96 -4.55 -19.66
CA THR A 34 12.36 -4.68 -19.22
C THR A 34 12.68 -6.03 -18.58
N VAL A 35 11.67 -6.82 -18.24
CA VAL A 35 11.83 -8.12 -17.57
C VAL A 35 12.03 -9.24 -18.56
N THR A 36 13.01 -10.10 -18.30
CA THR A 36 13.14 -11.37 -19.03
C THR A 36 12.18 -12.39 -18.44
N TRP A 37 11.15 -12.75 -19.20
CA TRP A 37 10.11 -13.68 -18.75
C TRP A 37 10.47 -15.13 -19.07
N MET A 38 10.34 -15.99 -18.08
CA MET A 38 10.48 -17.44 -18.23
C MET A 38 9.32 -18.16 -17.54
N PRO A 39 8.41 -18.77 -18.32
CA PRO A 39 8.34 -18.83 -19.78
C PRO A 39 7.89 -17.50 -20.41
N ASP A 40 8.16 -17.31 -21.72
CA ASP A 40 7.91 -16.07 -22.46
C ASP A 40 6.47 -15.58 -22.40
N TRP A 41 5.48 -16.48 -22.37
CA TRP A 41 4.06 -16.11 -22.23
C TRP A 41 3.74 -15.32 -20.95
N GLY A 42 4.66 -15.30 -19.99
CA GLY A 42 4.54 -14.52 -18.75
C GLY A 42 4.38 -13.03 -19.04
N HIS A 43 5.04 -12.50 -20.06
CA HIS A 43 4.92 -11.12 -20.52
C HIS A 43 3.47 -10.76 -20.88
N ASP A 44 2.86 -11.51 -21.79
CA ASP A 44 1.50 -11.25 -22.24
C ASP A 44 0.48 -11.43 -21.11
N ARG A 45 0.72 -12.42 -20.24
CA ARG A 45 -0.14 -12.66 -19.10
C ARG A 45 -0.09 -11.50 -18.09
N MET A 46 1.09 -10.98 -17.76
CA MET A 46 1.21 -9.84 -16.85
C MET A 46 0.60 -8.57 -17.47
N THR A 47 0.88 -8.32 -18.72
CA THR A 47 0.29 -7.20 -19.48
C THR A 47 -1.24 -7.25 -19.45
N GLY A 48 -1.84 -8.42 -19.70
CA GLY A 48 -3.28 -8.62 -19.59
C GLY A 48 -3.82 -8.37 -18.18
N MET A 49 -3.13 -8.85 -17.16
CA MET A 49 -3.53 -8.64 -15.76
C MET A 49 -3.52 -7.15 -15.37
N VAL A 50 -2.56 -6.38 -15.88
CA VAL A 50 -2.47 -4.92 -15.62
C VAL A 50 -3.50 -4.15 -16.43
N ARG A 51 -3.73 -4.54 -17.71
CA ARG A 51 -4.74 -3.92 -18.57
C ARG A 51 -6.13 -3.97 -17.95
N ASP A 52 -6.50 -5.13 -17.46
CA ASP A 52 -7.84 -5.41 -16.96
C ASP A 52 -8.01 -5.04 -15.47
N ARG A 53 -6.97 -4.44 -14.87
CA ARG A 53 -6.99 -4.05 -13.47
C ARG A 53 -7.66 -2.69 -13.26
N ASN A 54 -8.66 -2.67 -12.40
CA ASN A 54 -9.22 -1.45 -11.83
C ASN A 54 -8.29 -0.87 -10.74
N ASP A 55 -8.65 0.29 -10.20
CA ASP A 55 -7.98 0.88 -9.06
C ASP A 55 -7.92 -0.11 -7.89
N TRP A 56 -6.80 -0.10 -7.19
CA TRP A 56 -6.55 -1.04 -6.10
C TRP A 56 -7.06 -0.48 -4.77
N CYS A 57 -8.11 -1.07 -4.23
CA CYS A 57 -8.54 -0.79 -2.86
C CYS A 57 -7.48 -1.33 -1.89
N ILE A 58 -6.73 -0.42 -1.26
CA ILE A 58 -5.61 -0.76 -0.37
C ILE A 58 -6.01 -0.78 1.11
N SER A 59 -7.19 -0.28 1.47
CA SER A 59 -7.67 -0.29 2.86
C SER A 59 -8.47 -1.55 3.20
N ARG A 60 -8.36 -1.99 4.44
CA ARG A 60 -9.10 -3.12 5.01
C ARG A 60 -9.57 -2.79 6.41
N GLN A 61 -10.82 -3.13 6.72
CA GLN A 61 -11.44 -2.98 8.05
C GLN A 61 -11.18 -4.26 8.87
N ARG A 62 -9.93 -4.40 9.31
CA ARG A 62 -9.44 -5.51 10.13
C ARG A 62 -8.50 -4.98 11.20
N THR A 63 -8.29 -5.77 12.24
CA THR A 63 -7.42 -5.41 13.38
C THR A 63 -5.99 -5.94 13.22
N TRP A 64 -5.79 -6.95 12.39
CA TRP A 64 -4.47 -7.54 12.15
C TRP A 64 -3.91 -7.08 10.81
N GLY A 65 -2.87 -6.26 10.84
CA GLY A 65 -2.17 -5.76 9.67
C GLY A 65 -1.44 -4.44 9.97
N VAL A 66 -0.77 -3.90 8.95
CA VAL A 66 -0.09 -2.61 9.05
C VAL A 66 -1.12 -1.49 8.93
N PRO A 67 -1.23 -0.58 9.90
CA PRO A 67 -2.19 0.51 9.84
C PRO A 67 -1.86 1.50 8.71
N ILE A 68 -2.90 2.09 8.13
CA ILE A 68 -2.75 3.18 7.16
C ILE A 68 -2.32 4.44 7.91
N PRO A 69 -1.17 5.07 7.56
CA PRO A 69 -0.63 6.22 8.28
C PRO A 69 -1.31 7.53 7.89
N ALA A 70 -2.64 7.54 7.97
CA ALA A 70 -3.47 8.69 7.63
C ALA A 70 -4.13 9.28 8.88
N PHE A 71 -4.36 10.58 8.85
CA PHE A 71 -5.05 11.32 9.89
C PHE A 71 -6.26 12.03 9.30
N TYR A 72 -7.25 12.30 10.14
CA TYR A 72 -8.43 13.06 9.78
C TYR A 72 -8.58 14.26 10.72
N CYS A 73 -8.88 15.41 10.16
CA CYS A 73 -9.21 16.59 10.95
C CYS A 73 -10.54 16.39 11.70
N LYS A 74 -10.52 16.41 13.03
CA LYS A 74 -11.74 16.25 13.85
C LYS A 74 -12.81 17.30 13.55
N LYS A 75 -12.42 18.50 13.07
CA LYS A 75 -13.35 19.59 12.80
C LYS A 75 -14.09 19.48 11.46
N CYS A 76 -13.41 19.04 10.39
CA CYS A 76 -13.99 19.04 9.04
C CYS A 76 -13.94 17.69 8.32
N GLY A 77 -13.42 16.64 8.96
CA GLY A 77 -13.33 15.29 8.40
C GLY A 77 -12.34 15.12 7.23
N THR A 78 -11.62 16.19 6.85
CA THR A 78 -10.67 16.08 5.73
C THR A 78 -9.46 15.27 6.15
N TYR A 79 -9.04 14.34 5.29
CA TYR A 79 -7.81 13.56 5.51
C TYR A 79 -6.56 14.46 5.44
N HIS A 80 -5.53 14.05 6.14
CA HIS A 80 -4.25 14.73 6.21
C HIS A 80 -3.11 13.71 6.11
N ILE A 81 -2.40 13.75 5.01
CA ILE A 81 -1.22 12.94 4.73
C ILE A 81 -0.20 13.87 4.09
N THR A 82 0.90 14.11 4.79
CA THR A 82 2.03 14.92 4.30
C THR A 82 3.32 14.14 4.41
N ASP A 83 4.37 14.61 3.74
CA ASP A 83 5.70 14.02 3.90
C ASP A 83 6.17 14.06 5.36
N ALA A 84 5.79 15.08 6.10
CA ALA A 84 6.14 15.21 7.51
C ALA A 84 5.43 14.16 8.38
N THR A 85 4.12 13.96 8.17
CA THR A 85 3.37 12.94 8.91
C THR A 85 3.84 11.53 8.58
N ILE A 86 4.09 11.23 7.30
CA ILE A 86 4.62 9.92 6.88
C ILE A 86 5.99 9.65 7.50
N LYS A 87 6.90 10.64 7.49
CA LYS A 87 8.22 10.50 8.12
C LYS A 87 8.13 10.27 9.63
N ALA A 88 7.22 10.97 10.31
CA ALA A 88 7.01 10.80 11.75
C ALA A 88 6.50 9.39 12.08
N VAL A 89 5.49 8.91 11.35
CA VAL A 89 4.96 7.54 11.52
C VAL A 89 6.03 6.49 11.19
N SER A 90 6.77 6.66 10.09
CA SER A 90 7.85 5.75 9.70
C SER A 90 8.94 5.68 10.78
N ALA A 91 9.34 6.82 11.35
CA ALA A 91 10.33 6.85 12.43
C ALA A 91 9.81 6.16 13.71
N LEU A 92 8.53 6.35 14.04
CA LEU A 92 7.89 5.68 15.16
C LEU A 92 7.84 4.16 14.95
N PHE A 93 7.41 3.71 13.77
CA PHE A 93 7.32 2.29 13.44
C PHE A 93 8.68 1.61 13.39
N ARG A 94 9.71 2.30 12.91
CA ARG A 94 11.09 1.79 12.91
C ARG A 94 11.62 1.59 14.34
N LYS A 95 11.20 2.42 15.29
CA LYS A 95 11.63 2.35 16.69
C LYS A 95 10.84 1.34 17.52
N GLU A 96 9.52 1.27 17.36
CA GLU A 96 8.62 0.55 18.27
C GLU A 96 7.72 -0.49 17.58
N GLY A 97 7.81 -0.62 16.24
CA GLY A 97 6.92 -1.46 15.45
C GLY A 97 5.58 -0.77 15.14
N SER A 98 4.78 -1.40 14.28
CA SER A 98 3.50 -0.83 13.83
C SER A 98 2.42 -0.76 14.92
N ASP A 99 2.55 -1.57 15.99
CA ASP A 99 1.64 -1.52 17.14
C ASP A 99 1.67 -0.19 17.88
N ALA A 100 2.73 0.60 17.70
CA ALA A 100 2.83 1.97 18.19
C ALA A 100 1.69 2.87 17.71
N TRP A 101 1.10 2.56 16.53
CA TRP A 101 -0.08 3.26 16.03
C TRP A 101 -1.27 3.20 16.99
N TYR A 102 -1.45 2.07 17.66
CA TYR A 102 -2.56 1.86 18.61
C TYR A 102 -2.23 2.33 20.02
N LYS A 103 -0.93 2.47 20.34
CA LYS A 103 -0.43 2.85 21.66
C LYS A 103 -0.49 4.35 21.93
N TYR A 104 -0.23 5.17 20.89
CA TYR A 104 -0.13 6.62 21.00
C TYR A 104 -1.34 7.32 20.38
N ASP A 105 -1.73 8.47 20.92
CA ASP A 105 -2.76 9.33 20.32
C ASP A 105 -2.22 10.08 19.10
N ALA A 106 -3.14 10.59 18.26
CA ALA A 106 -2.77 11.29 17.04
C ALA A 106 -1.84 12.48 17.30
N GLU A 107 -2.14 13.24 18.35
CA GLU A 107 -1.39 14.43 18.78
C GLU A 107 0.06 14.10 19.23
N GLN A 108 0.32 12.86 19.63
CA GLN A 108 1.65 12.41 20.02
C GLN A 108 2.50 11.94 18.83
N ILE A 109 1.85 11.63 17.69
CA ILE A 109 2.50 11.13 16.48
C ILE A 109 2.72 12.25 15.46
N ILE A 110 1.73 13.11 15.28
CA ILE A 110 1.77 14.21 14.33
C ILE A 110 2.85 15.22 14.74
N PRO A 111 3.68 15.71 13.80
CA PRO A 111 4.65 16.76 14.09
C PRO A 111 3.97 18.04 14.59
N ALA A 112 4.64 18.74 15.51
CA ALA A 112 4.16 20.00 16.03
C ALA A 112 4.03 21.04 14.91
N GLY A 113 2.92 21.79 14.91
CA GLY A 113 2.66 22.83 13.91
C GLY A 113 1.87 22.37 12.69
N GLU A 114 1.57 21.07 12.54
CA GLU A 114 0.68 20.60 11.49
C GLU A 114 -0.75 21.15 11.69
N VAL A 115 -1.31 21.72 10.65
CA VAL A 115 -2.68 22.27 10.64
C VAL A 115 -3.44 21.78 9.42
N CYS A 116 -4.74 21.64 9.57
CA CYS A 116 -5.60 21.22 8.47
C CYS A 116 -5.63 22.29 7.37
N GLU A 117 -5.23 21.95 6.17
CA GLU A 117 -5.20 22.85 5.02
C GLU A 117 -6.56 23.44 4.68
N LYS A 118 -7.65 22.70 4.99
CA LYS A 118 -9.02 23.15 4.67
C LYS A 118 -9.61 24.11 5.70
N CYS A 119 -9.35 23.92 7.00
CA CYS A 119 -10.03 24.67 8.05
C CYS A 119 -9.11 25.27 9.13
N GLY A 120 -7.79 25.05 9.04
CA GLY A 120 -6.79 25.56 9.98
C GLY A 120 -6.80 24.94 11.37
N ALA A 121 -7.63 23.93 11.64
CA ALA A 121 -7.65 23.23 12.93
C ALA A 121 -6.45 22.30 13.08
N SER A 122 -6.06 22.00 14.33
CA SER A 122 -4.93 21.15 14.70
C SER A 122 -5.33 19.92 15.53
N GLU A 123 -6.60 19.57 15.52
CA GLU A 123 -7.11 18.39 16.22
C GLU A 123 -7.30 17.23 15.24
N TRP A 124 -6.73 16.07 15.57
CA TRP A 124 -6.60 14.96 14.64
C TRP A 124 -7.17 13.65 15.19
N GLU A 125 -7.69 12.83 14.29
CA GLU A 125 -8.06 11.44 14.52
C GLU A 125 -7.24 10.56 13.58
N LYS A 126 -6.82 9.39 14.06
CA LYS A 126 -6.08 8.42 13.24
C LYS A 126 -7.03 7.57 12.41
N ASP A 127 -6.60 7.17 11.23
CA ASP A 127 -7.30 6.15 10.46
C ASP A 127 -7.34 4.83 11.25
N SER A 128 -8.47 4.14 11.19
CA SER A 128 -8.67 2.84 11.84
C SER A 128 -8.43 1.65 10.90
N ASP A 129 -8.29 1.91 9.59
CA ASP A 129 -8.06 0.89 8.59
C ASP A 129 -6.61 0.41 8.56
N ILE A 130 -6.43 -0.82 8.10
CA ILE A 130 -5.11 -1.41 7.82
C ILE A 130 -4.89 -1.53 6.32
N MET A 131 -3.65 -1.69 5.92
CA MET A 131 -3.30 -1.93 4.53
C MET A 131 -3.71 -3.34 4.08
N ASP A 132 -4.00 -3.49 2.80
CA ASP A 132 -4.11 -4.77 2.14
C ASP A 132 -2.79 -5.55 2.31
N VAL A 133 -2.87 -6.78 2.75
CA VAL A 133 -1.69 -7.67 2.90
C VAL A 133 -0.90 -7.82 1.60
N TRP A 134 -1.54 -7.66 0.45
CA TRP A 134 -0.86 -7.65 -0.84
C TRP A 134 -0.03 -6.37 -1.07
N PHE A 135 -0.39 -5.27 -0.43
CA PHE A 135 0.45 -4.07 -0.40
C PHE A 135 1.69 -4.31 0.46
N ASP A 136 1.51 -4.90 1.65
CA ASP A 136 2.61 -5.23 2.55
C ASP A 136 3.60 -6.19 1.86
N SER A 137 3.11 -7.30 1.30
CA SER A 137 3.95 -8.27 0.60
C SER A 137 4.57 -7.70 -0.69
N GLY A 138 3.85 -6.85 -1.40
CA GLY A 138 4.35 -6.18 -2.60
C GLY A 138 5.51 -5.22 -2.31
N SER A 139 5.58 -4.68 -1.08
CA SER A 139 6.64 -3.77 -0.65
C SER A 139 7.93 -4.48 -0.21
N THR A 140 8.06 -5.78 -0.44
CA THR A 140 9.26 -6.58 -0.07
C THR A 140 10.55 -6.02 -0.65
N HIS A 141 10.51 -5.42 -1.85
CA HIS A 141 11.68 -4.77 -2.44
C HIS A 141 12.24 -3.66 -1.56
N ALA A 142 11.37 -2.84 -0.94
CA ALA A 142 11.80 -1.80 -0.01
C ALA A 142 12.16 -2.35 1.38
N ALA A 143 11.37 -3.31 1.88
CA ALA A 143 11.56 -3.85 3.23
C ALA A 143 12.72 -4.85 3.34
N VAL A 144 13.18 -5.44 2.25
CA VAL A 144 14.22 -6.47 2.25
C VAL A 144 15.41 -6.10 1.37
N LEU A 145 15.17 -5.79 0.08
CA LEU A 145 16.30 -5.57 -0.84
C LEU A 145 17.05 -4.27 -0.54
N ASP A 146 16.34 -3.20 -0.15
CA ASP A 146 16.97 -1.93 0.21
C ASP A 146 17.62 -1.95 1.60
N GLU A 147 17.13 -2.77 2.52
CA GLU A 147 17.58 -2.78 3.92
C GLU A 147 18.76 -3.75 4.17
N ARG A 148 18.98 -4.72 3.28
CA ARG A 148 20.02 -5.73 3.44
C ARG A 148 21.21 -5.47 2.53
N PRO A 149 22.42 -5.18 3.08
CA PRO A 149 23.60 -4.83 2.30
C PRO A 149 24.13 -5.96 1.39
N GLU A 150 23.79 -7.22 1.68
CA GLU A 150 24.13 -8.37 0.87
C GLU A 150 23.19 -8.60 -0.33
N LEU A 151 22.08 -7.85 -0.38
CA LEU A 151 21.10 -7.92 -1.47
C LEU A 151 21.16 -6.65 -2.31
N ARG A 152 20.50 -6.68 -3.46
CA ARG A 152 20.36 -5.52 -4.33
C ARG A 152 18.96 -5.37 -4.89
N PHE A 153 18.61 -4.13 -5.22
CA PHE A 153 17.45 -3.78 -6.01
C PHE A 153 17.89 -3.27 -7.39
N PRO A 154 17.22 -3.63 -8.50
CA PRO A 154 16.17 -4.66 -8.60
C PRO A 154 16.70 -6.08 -8.35
N ALA A 155 15.80 -7.02 -8.04
CA ALA A 155 16.16 -8.43 -7.88
C ALA A 155 16.60 -9.04 -9.21
N ASP A 156 17.63 -9.91 -9.18
CA ASP A 156 18.11 -10.62 -10.36
C ASP A 156 17.13 -11.69 -10.86
N MET A 157 16.43 -12.32 -9.92
CA MET A 157 15.47 -13.38 -10.19
C MET A 157 14.28 -13.26 -9.25
N TYR A 158 13.08 -13.37 -9.82
CA TYR A 158 11.82 -13.34 -9.11
C TYR A 158 11.02 -14.56 -9.53
N MET A 159 10.90 -15.56 -8.65
CA MET A 159 10.41 -16.89 -9.03
C MET A 159 9.21 -17.28 -8.17
N GLU A 160 8.08 -17.55 -8.84
CA GLU A 160 6.84 -18.00 -8.23
C GLU A 160 6.01 -18.86 -9.19
N GLY A 161 4.92 -19.43 -8.68
CA GLY A 161 3.94 -20.14 -9.47
C GLY A 161 3.09 -19.21 -10.35
N GLY A 162 2.47 -19.75 -11.40
CA GLY A 162 1.66 -18.99 -12.35
C GLY A 162 0.39 -18.35 -11.79
N ASP A 163 -0.06 -18.75 -10.59
CA ASP A 163 -1.15 -18.10 -9.85
C ASP A 163 -0.76 -16.71 -9.33
N GLN A 164 0.54 -16.43 -9.13
CA GLN A 164 1.06 -15.16 -8.61
C GLN A 164 1.01 -14.01 -9.61
N PHE A 165 0.68 -14.25 -10.86
CA PHE A 165 0.33 -13.17 -11.80
C PHE A 165 -0.86 -12.32 -11.29
N ARG A 166 -1.70 -12.88 -10.43
CA ARG A 166 -2.78 -12.17 -9.71
C ARG A 166 -2.49 -12.05 -8.21
N GLY A 167 -1.30 -12.24 -7.78
CA GLY A 167 -0.85 -12.15 -6.40
C GLY A 167 0.43 -11.34 -6.28
N TRP A 168 1.47 -11.95 -5.75
CA TRP A 168 2.73 -11.28 -5.42
C TRP A 168 3.46 -10.66 -6.62
N PHE A 169 3.49 -11.30 -7.79
CA PHE A 169 4.07 -10.70 -8.99
C PHE A 169 3.41 -9.36 -9.31
N GLN A 170 2.09 -9.30 -9.28
CA GLN A 170 1.37 -8.08 -9.60
C GLN A 170 1.52 -7.01 -8.52
N SER A 171 1.39 -7.37 -7.23
CA SER A 171 1.49 -6.40 -6.15
C SER A 171 2.89 -5.81 -6.04
N SER A 172 3.95 -6.62 -6.17
CA SER A 172 5.33 -6.13 -6.13
C SER A 172 5.69 -5.27 -7.34
N LEU A 173 5.25 -5.65 -8.53
CA LEU A 173 5.44 -4.81 -9.73
C LEU A 173 4.77 -3.43 -9.56
N LEU A 174 3.52 -3.40 -9.10
CA LEU A 174 2.79 -2.14 -8.93
C LEU A 174 3.41 -1.24 -7.86
N THR A 175 3.79 -1.79 -6.71
CA THR A 175 4.43 -1.01 -5.64
C THR A 175 5.84 -0.54 -6.04
N SER A 176 6.61 -1.37 -6.76
CA SER A 176 7.94 -1.01 -7.25
C SER A 176 7.87 0.11 -8.28
N VAL A 177 7.02 -0.02 -9.30
CA VAL A 177 6.87 1.02 -10.34
C VAL A 177 6.35 2.32 -9.74
N ALA A 178 5.36 2.26 -8.83
CA ALA A 178 4.82 3.46 -8.20
C ALA A 178 5.85 4.21 -7.33
N SER A 179 6.77 3.50 -6.68
CA SER A 179 7.74 4.09 -5.75
C SER A 179 9.12 4.35 -6.36
N LYS A 180 9.55 3.52 -7.32
CA LYS A 180 10.92 3.52 -7.87
C LYS A 180 10.97 3.67 -9.40
N GLY A 181 9.84 3.56 -10.09
CA GLY A 181 9.75 3.69 -11.56
C GLY A 181 10.26 2.49 -12.35
N CYS A 182 10.52 1.35 -11.72
CA CYS A 182 11.02 0.14 -12.39
C CYS A 182 10.44 -1.15 -11.76
N ALA A 183 10.58 -2.29 -12.48
CA ALA A 183 10.18 -3.62 -11.99
C ALA A 183 11.14 -4.13 -10.92
#